data_256b0ebb1f4cc61ed5568097e0ead113
#
_entry.id   256b0ebb1f4cc61ed5568097e0ead113
#
_cell.length_a   1.000
_cell.length_b   1.000
_cell.length_c   1.000
_cell.angle_alpha   90.00
_cell.angle_beta   90.00
_cell.angle_gamma   90.00
#
_symmetry.space_group_name_H-M   'P 1'
#
loop_
_entity.id
_entity.type
_entity.pdbx_description
1 polymer ?
#
loop_
_entity_poly.entity_id
_entity_poly.type
_entity_poly.pdbx_seq_one_letter_code
_entity_poly.pdbx_strand_id
1 'polypeptide(L)'
;MPVVISLLNAMTGLSAAAAGLALNNTAMIVAGMIVGASGSILTNLMAKAMNRSIPAIVAGGFGGGGVAVSGGDDGDRTVKPTSAADAAIQMAYANQVIVVPGYGLAVAQAQHAVKDMATMLENKGVPVKYAIHPVAGRMPGHMNVLLAEADVEYDAMKEMDDINDEFGRTDVAIVIGANDVTNPAARNEPNSPIYGMPILNVDKARSVIVLKRSMNSGFAGIDNPLFYGEGTTMLFGDAKKSVSEVTEELKAL
;
A
#
# COMPACT_ATOMS: atom_id res chain seq x y z
N MET A 1 -2.41 -3.39 -12.67
CA MET A 1 -2.81 -4.81 -12.48
C MET A 1 -4.09 -4.97 -11.65
N PRO A 2 -4.25 -4.42 -10.43
CA PRO A 2 -5.45 -4.69 -9.60
C PRO A 2 -6.78 -4.36 -10.30
N VAL A 3 -6.86 -3.22 -10.99
CA VAL A 3 -8.08 -2.77 -11.70
C VAL A 3 -8.50 -3.74 -12.80
N VAL A 4 -7.53 -4.25 -13.59
CA VAL A 4 -7.82 -5.22 -14.67
C VAL A 4 -8.33 -6.53 -14.10
N ILE A 5 -7.75 -7.01 -13.01
CA ILE A 5 -8.18 -8.24 -12.31
C ILE A 5 -9.62 -8.06 -11.78
N SER A 6 -9.91 -6.91 -11.16
CA SER A 6 -11.25 -6.60 -10.68
C SER A 6 -12.28 -6.55 -11.82
N LEU A 7 -11.93 -5.93 -12.94
CA LEU A 7 -12.79 -5.86 -14.13
C LEU A 7 -13.09 -7.24 -14.69
N LEU A 8 -12.07 -8.09 -14.86
CA LEU A 8 -12.24 -9.46 -15.35
C LEU A 8 -13.11 -10.29 -14.40
N ASN A 9 -12.95 -10.13 -13.09
CA ASN A 9 -13.78 -10.79 -12.10
C ASN A 9 -15.26 -10.36 -12.21
N ALA A 10 -15.51 -9.06 -12.38
CA ALA A 10 -16.86 -8.54 -12.60
C ALA A 10 -17.50 -9.11 -13.88
N MET A 11 -16.77 -9.16 -14.98
CA MET A 11 -17.23 -9.76 -16.24
C MET A 11 -17.52 -11.26 -16.11
N THR A 12 -16.69 -11.98 -15.36
CA THR A 12 -16.91 -13.40 -15.04
C THR A 12 -18.20 -13.58 -14.23
N GLY A 13 -18.47 -12.71 -13.26
CA GLY A 13 -19.72 -12.69 -12.50
C GLY A 13 -20.93 -12.52 -13.39
N LEU A 14 -20.90 -11.54 -14.30
CA LEU A 14 -21.99 -11.33 -15.27
C LEU A 14 -22.19 -12.54 -16.20
N SER A 15 -21.11 -13.16 -16.65
CA SER A 15 -21.16 -14.39 -17.46
C SER A 15 -21.78 -15.54 -16.69
N ALA A 16 -21.47 -15.69 -15.41
CA ALA A 16 -22.09 -16.70 -14.54
C ALA A 16 -23.59 -16.45 -14.35
N ALA A 17 -24.01 -15.18 -14.20
CA ALA A 17 -25.45 -14.83 -14.14
C ALA A 17 -26.18 -15.19 -15.45
N ALA A 18 -25.59 -14.90 -16.61
CA ALA A 18 -26.15 -15.26 -17.90
C ALA A 18 -26.26 -16.79 -18.09
N ALA A 19 -25.22 -17.55 -17.70
CA ALA A 19 -25.27 -18.99 -17.69
C ALA A 19 -26.35 -19.53 -16.74
N GLY A 20 -26.51 -18.91 -15.57
CA GLY A 20 -27.58 -19.24 -14.62
C GLY A 20 -28.98 -19.06 -15.21
N LEU A 21 -29.21 -18.02 -16.01
CA LEU A 21 -30.46 -17.81 -16.75
C LEU A 21 -30.70 -18.95 -17.77
N ALA A 22 -29.67 -19.31 -18.56
CA ALA A 22 -29.77 -20.38 -19.55
C ALA A 22 -30.03 -21.76 -18.92
N LEU A 23 -29.46 -22.01 -17.75
CA LEU A 23 -29.60 -23.26 -17.01
C LEU A 23 -30.78 -23.25 -16.01
N ASN A 24 -31.52 -22.16 -15.93
CA ASN A 24 -32.60 -21.93 -14.97
C ASN A 24 -32.17 -22.18 -13.50
N ASN A 25 -30.95 -21.76 -13.16
CA ASN A 25 -30.34 -21.94 -11.84
C ASN A 25 -30.30 -20.62 -11.07
N THR A 26 -31.23 -20.43 -10.14
CA THR A 26 -31.40 -19.21 -9.37
C THR A 26 -30.14 -18.87 -8.53
N ALA A 27 -29.45 -19.85 -7.97
CA ALA A 27 -28.25 -19.61 -7.18
C ALA A 27 -27.13 -18.98 -8.03
N MET A 28 -26.93 -19.48 -9.26
CA MET A 28 -25.95 -18.91 -10.18
C MET A 28 -26.33 -17.49 -10.63
N ILE A 29 -27.63 -17.25 -10.83
CA ILE A 29 -28.12 -15.90 -11.22
C ILE A 29 -27.79 -14.92 -10.09
N VAL A 30 -28.20 -15.23 -8.87
CA VAL A 30 -28.02 -14.31 -7.71
C VAL A 30 -26.54 -14.10 -7.43
N ALA A 31 -25.74 -15.17 -7.33
CA ALA A 31 -24.31 -15.08 -7.08
C ALA A 31 -23.58 -14.27 -8.17
N GLY A 32 -23.88 -14.55 -9.44
CA GLY A 32 -23.29 -13.85 -10.57
C GLY A 32 -23.66 -12.36 -10.62
N MET A 33 -24.90 -12.01 -10.27
CA MET A 33 -25.34 -10.61 -10.18
C MET A 33 -24.61 -9.86 -9.06
N ILE A 34 -24.47 -10.47 -7.88
CA ILE A 34 -23.77 -9.86 -6.75
C ILE A 34 -22.31 -9.61 -7.12
N VAL A 35 -21.61 -10.63 -7.65
CA VAL A 35 -20.19 -10.50 -8.04
C VAL A 35 -20.03 -9.49 -9.18
N GLY A 36 -20.90 -9.51 -10.17
CA GLY A 36 -20.86 -8.56 -11.29
C GLY A 36 -21.08 -7.12 -10.85
N ALA A 37 -22.06 -6.86 -9.99
CA ALA A 37 -22.36 -5.53 -9.47
C ALA A 37 -21.24 -5.01 -8.55
N SER A 38 -20.86 -5.78 -7.54
CA SER A 38 -19.83 -5.38 -6.58
C SER A 38 -18.46 -5.20 -7.26
N GLY A 39 -18.08 -6.12 -8.16
CA GLY A 39 -16.84 -6.03 -8.92
C GLY A 39 -16.79 -4.82 -9.85
N SER A 40 -17.93 -4.42 -10.45
CA SER A 40 -18.01 -3.22 -11.30
C SER A 40 -17.83 -1.94 -10.49
N ILE A 41 -18.48 -1.83 -9.33
CA ILE A 41 -18.32 -0.69 -8.42
C ILE A 41 -16.86 -0.59 -7.95
N LEU A 42 -16.31 -1.69 -7.51
CA LEU A 42 -14.93 -1.76 -7.02
C LEU A 42 -13.92 -1.38 -8.11
N THR A 43 -14.09 -1.89 -9.33
CA THR A 43 -13.27 -1.52 -10.48
C THR A 43 -13.28 -0.01 -10.74
N ASN A 44 -14.46 0.62 -10.65
CA ASN A 44 -14.60 2.06 -10.86
C ASN A 44 -13.91 2.87 -9.73
N LEU A 45 -14.07 2.45 -8.47
CA LEU A 45 -13.41 3.10 -7.34
C LEU A 45 -11.88 3.00 -7.45
N MET A 46 -11.36 1.83 -7.83
CA MET A 46 -9.93 1.65 -8.02
C MET A 46 -9.37 2.45 -9.22
N ALA A 47 -10.13 2.56 -10.31
CA ALA A 47 -9.75 3.39 -11.45
C ALA A 47 -9.66 4.88 -11.05
N LYS A 48 -10.63 5.36 -10.25
CA LYS A 48 -10.58 6.71 -9.66
C LYS A 48 -9.38 6.89 -8.74
N ALA A 49 -9.10 5.91 -7.88
CA ALA A 49 -7.94 5.95 -6.98
C ALA A 49 -6.59 5.95 -7.72
N MET A 50 -6.57 5.53 -8.98
CA MET A 50 -5.39 5.65 -9.87
C MET A 50 -5.41 6.91 -10.73
N ASN A 51 -6.45 7.74 -10.63
CA ASN A 51 -6.70 8.88 -11.51
C ASN A 51 -6.65 8.50 -13.02
N ARG A 52 -7.17 7.33 -13.38
CA ARG A 52 -7.19 6.84 -14.77
C ARG A 52 -8.54 6.29 -15.13
N SER A 53 -8.98 6.53 -16.38
CA SER A 53 -10.21 5.92 -16.89
C SER A 53 -10.03 4.42 -17.14
N ILE A 54 -11.09 3.63 -16.97
CA ILE A 54 -11.07 2.18 -17.21
C ILE A 54 -10.60 1.85 -18.65
N PRO A 55 -11.08 2.53 -19.73
CA PRO A 55 -10.57 2.30 -21.07
C PRO A 55 -9.06 2.55 -21.22
N ALA A 56 -8.54 3.61 -20.57
CA ALA A 56 -7.10 3.91 -20.62
C ALA A 56 -6.26 2.86 -19.89
N ILE A 57 -6.78 2.26 -18.83
CA ILE A 57 -6.11 1.18 -18.10
C ILE A 57 -6.07 -0.10 -18.94
N VAL A 58 -7.18 -0.44 -19.59
CA VAL A 58 -7.28 -1.63 -20.45
C VAL A 58 -6.39 -1.50 -21.68
N ALA A 59 -6.46 -0.36 -22.37
CA ALA A 59 -5.64 -0.09 -23.58
C ALA A 59 -4.14 0.00 -23.23
N GLY A 60 -3.78 0.63 -22.11
CA GLY A 60 -2.39 0.71 -21.65
C GLY A 60 -1.79 -0.62 -21.21
N GLY A 61 -2.62 -1.61 -20.86
CA GLY A 61 -2.17 -2.96 -20.50
C GLY A 61 -1.70 -3.82 -21.68
N PHE A 62 -2.07 -3.45 -22.90
CA PHE A 62 -1.79 -4.22 -24.12
C PHE A 62 -0.61 -3.68 -24.97
N GLY A 63 0.16 -2.72 -24.53
CA GLY A 63 1.28 -2.25 -25.34
C GLY A 63 1.85 -0.89 -25.01
N GLY A 64 1.63 -0.38 -23.84
CA GLY A 64 2.32 0.82 -23.38
C GLY A 64 3.80 0.50 -23.18
N GLY A 65 4.62 0.70 -24.19
CA GLY A 65 6.04 0.86 -24.01
C GLY A 65 6.24 1.95 -22.97
N GLY A 66 6.82 1.59 -21.85
CA GLY A 66 7.24 2.58 -20.88
C GLY A 66 8.09 3.59 -21.64
N VAL A 67 7.61 4.82 -21.73
CA VAL A 67 8.52 5.92 -21.91
C VAL A 67 9.38 5.84 -20.66
N ALA A 68 10.59 5.33 -20.81
CA ALA A 68 11.62 5.50 -19.81
C ALA A 68 11.74 7.02 -19.65
N VAL A 69 11.13 7.55 -18.61
CA VAL A 69 11.43 8.90 -18.18
C VAL A 69 12.87 8.79 -17.71
N SER A 70 13.76 9.20 -18.60
CA SER A 70 15.17 9.39 -18.33
C SER A 70 15.27 10.18 -17.04
N GLY A 71 15.96 9.59 -16.06
CA GLY A 71 16.13 10.18 -14.74
C GLY A 71 16.52 11.64 -14.86
N GLY A 72 15.72 12.49 -14.24
CA GLY A 72 16.16 13.83 -13.92
C GLY A 72 17.35 13.70 -12.98
N ASP A 73 18.34 14.49 -13.26
CA ASP A 73 19.52 14.86 -12.49
C ASP A 73 19.78 14.01 -11.22
N ASP A 74 20.68 13.04 -11.35
CA ASP A 74 21.27 12.29 -10.24
C ASP A 74 22.20 13.18 -9.39
N GLY A 75 21.70 14.34 -8.99
CA GLY A 75 22.34 15.14 -7.96
C GLY A 75 22.37 14.35 -6.67
N ASP A 76 23.53 14.16 -6.13
CA ASP A 76 23.98 13.59 -4.85
C ASP A 76 22.88 13.26 -3.79
N ARG A 77 21.86 12.47 -4.19
CA ARG A 77 20.73 12.07 -3.36
C ARG A 77 21.15 10.87 -2.52
N THR A 78 21.55 11.13 -1.28
CA THR A 78 21.92 10.06 -0.36
C THR A 78 20.72 9.62 0.47
N VAL A 79 20.52 8.33 0.60
CA VAL A 79 19.56 7.74 1.54
C VAL A 79 20.21 7.62 2.92
N LYS A 80 19.42 7.78 3.97
CA LYS A 80 19.85 7.59 5.36
C LYS A 80 19.52 6.17 5.80
N PRO A 81 20.50 5.26 5.88
CA PRO A 81 20.23 3.93 6.42
C PRO A 81 19.96 4.00 7.92
N THR A 82 19.10 3.11 8.41
CA THR A 82 18.81 2.97 9.84
C THR A 82 18.96 1.51 10.27
N SER A 83 19.03 1.28 11.58
CA SER A 83 19.06 -0.05 12.19
C SER A 83 17.70 -0.44 12.76
N ALA A 84 17.50 -1.72 13.03
CA ALA A 84 16.30 -2.21 13.71
C ALA A 84 16.17 -1.59 15.12
N ALA A 85 17.29 -1.41 15.83
CA ALA A 85 17.33 -0.79 17.15
C ALA A 85 16.89 0.68 17.11
N ASP A 86 17.40 1.47 16.15
CA ASP A 86 17.02 2.88 16.02
C ASP A 86 15.54 3.01 15.63
N ALA A 87 15.05 2.14 14.75
CA ALA A 87 13.63 2.10 14.37
C ALA A 87 12.74 1.75 15.58
N ALA A 88 13.14 0.78 16.38
CA ALA A 88 12.44 0.38 17.61
C ALA A 88 12.37 1.53 18.62
N ILE A 89 13.48 2.23 18.85
CA ILE A 89 13.54 3.38 19.76
C ILE A 89 12.60 4.50 19.28
N GLN A 90 12.65 4.86 17.99
CA GLN A 90 11.78 5.90 17.44
C GLN A 90 10.30 5.56 17.63
N MET A 91 9.89 4.30 17.41
CA MET A 91 8.51 3.87 17.57
C MET A 91 8.09 3.73 19.02
N ALA A 92 8.96 3.26 19.91
CA ALA A 92 8.66 3.08 21.33
C ALA A 92 8.35 4.40 22.06
N TYR A 93 8.94 5.50 21.61
CA TYR A 93 8.73 6.84 22.18
C TYR A 93 7.78 7.72 21.36
N ALA A 94 7.12 7.16 20.35
CA ALA A 94 6.12 7.86 19.55
C ALA A 94 4.80 7.99 20.29
N ASN A 95 4.05 9.09 20.06
CA ASN A 95 2.67 9.20 20.53
C ASN A 95 1.70 8.43 19.64
N GLN A 96 2.05 8.22 18.37
CA GLN A 96 1.27 7.46 17.39
C GLN A 96 2.19 6.91 16.30
N VAL A 97 1.95 5.66 15.91
CA VAL A 97 2.60 5.02 14.77
C VAL A 97 1.56 4.69 13.71
N ILE A 98 1.86 5.01 12.44
CA ILE A 98 1.05 4.58 11.29
C ILE A 98 1.85 3.60 10.46
N VAL A 99 1.30 2.40 10.28
CA VAL A 99 1.84 1.37 9.38
C VAL A 99 1.24 1.54 8.00
N VAL A 100 2.08 1.60 6.99
CA VAL A 100 1.68 1.73 5.57
C VAL A 100 2.04 0.43 4.84
N PRO A 101 1.10 -0.53 4.78
CA PRO A 101 1.34 -1.81 4.14
C PRO A 101 1.30 -1.69 2.62
N GLY A 102 2.20 -2.40 1.96
CA GLY A 102 2.24 -2.48 0.50
C GLY A 102 2.46 -3.90 -0.01
N TYR A 103 2.64 -4.04 -1.32
CA TYR A 103 2.81 -5.34 -1.96
C TYR A 103 4.02 -6.13 -1.42
N GLY A 104 5.10 -5.43 -1.04
CA GLY A 104 6.29 -6.07 -0.47
C GLY A 104 6.02 -6.80 0.84
N LEU A 105 5.10 -6.30 1.68
CA LEU A 105 4.63 -6.97 2.88
C LEU A 105 3.95 -8.31 2.53
N ALA A 106 3.07 -8.29 1.52
CA ALA A 106 2.38 -9.49 1.05
C ALA A 106 3.34 -10.56 0.50
N VAL A 107 4.35 -10.14 -0.29
CA VAL A 107 5.37 -11.05 -0.85
C VAL A 107 6.22 -11.70 0.24
N ALA A 108 6.57 -10.94 1.26
CA ALA A 108 7.35 -11.43 2.40
C ALA A 108 6.49 -12.21 3.42
N GLN A 109 5.17 -12.26 3.25
CA GLN A 109 4.24 -12.83 4.22
C GLN A 109 4.48 -12.30 5.65
N ALA A 110 4.66 -10.98 5.76
CA ALA A 110 5.06 -10.32 6.99
C ALA A 110 3.87 -9.85 7.86
N GLN A 111 2.62 -10.12 7.46
CA GLN A 111 1.41 -9.63 8.13
C GLN A 111 1.37 -9.99 9.62
N HIS A 112 1.72 -11.22 9.99
CA HIS A 112 1.74 -11.65 11.39
C HIS A 112 2.86 -10.95 12.18
N ALA A 113 4.07 -10.83 11.60
CA ALA A 113 5.18 -10.13 12.26
C ALA A 113 4.84 -8.63 12.49
N VAL A 114 4.13 -8.02 11.55
CA VAL A 114 3.66 -6.62 11.69
C VAL A 114 2.59 -6.51 12.77
N LYS A 115 1.68 -7.47 12.89
CA LYS A 115 0.70 -7.51 13.99
C LYS A 115 1.39 -7.68 15.34
N ASP A 116 2.38 -8.57 15.44
CA ASP A 116 3.15 -8.77 16.67
C ASP A 116 3.86 -7.47 17.09
N MET A 117 4.50 -6.79 16.14
CA MET A 117 5.13 -5.48 16.37
C MET A 117 4.12 -4.45 16.86
N ALA A 118 2.96 -4.35 16.22
CA ALA A 118 1.89 -3.43 16.61
C ALA A 118 1.39 -3.73 18.02
N THR A 119 1.14 -4.99 18.35
CA THR A 119 0.73 -5.41 19.69
C THR A 119 1.77 -5.04 20.76
N MET A 120 3.07 -5.18 20.44
CA MET A 120 4.13 -4.76 21.35
C MET A 120 4.13 -3.25 21.59
N LEU A 121 3.88 -2.44 20.56
CA LEU A 121 3.77 -0.98 20.67
C LEU A 121 2.53 -0.59 21.48
N GLU A 122 1.39 -1.21 21.22
CA GLU A 122 0.13 -0.97 21.95
C GLU A 122 0.27 -1.32 23.43
N ASN A 123 0.97 -2.41 23.77
CA ASN A 123 1.29 -2.79 25.16
C ASN A 123 2.20 -1.75 25.87
N LYS A 124 2.98 -0.99 25.11
CA LYS A 124 3.77 0.15 25.61
C LYS A 124 2.99 1.46 25.63
N GLY A 125 1.71 1.44 25.26
CA GLY A 125 0.84 2.63 25.23
C GLY A 125 0.93 3.46 23.96
N VAL A 126 1.57 2.95 22.91
CA VAL A 126 1.68 3.61 21.60
C VAL A 126 0.59 3.09 20.67
N PRO A 127 -0.43 3.89 20.31
CA PRO A 127 -1.48 3.48 19.40
C PRO A 127 -0.92 3.26 17.98
N VAL A 128 -1.35 2.15 17.36
CA VAL A 128 -0.95 1.79 16.00
C VAL A 128 -2.16 1.80 15.08
N LYS A 129 -2.04 2.47 13.93
CA LYS A 129 -3.04 2.46 12.86
C LYS A 129 -2.44 1.97 11.56
N TYR A 130 -3.27 1.43 10.69
CA TYR A 130 -2.87 0.94 9.37
C TYR A 130 -3.48 1.83 8.30
N ALA A 131 -2.65 2.45 7.48
CA ALA A 131 -3.08 3.29 6.37
C ALA A 131 -3.13 2.48 5.08
N ILE A 132 -4.33 2.19 4.60
CA ILE A 132 -4.54 1.31 3.46
C ILE A 132 -4.88 2.15 2.22
N HIS A 133 -4.06 2.03 1.20
CA HIS A 133 -4.36 2.63 -0.10
C HIS A 133 -5.23 1.66 -0.94
N PRO A 134 -6.28 2.15 -1.63
CA PRO A 134 -7.21 1.29 -2.38
C PRO A 134 -6.56 0.40 -3.45
N VAL A 135 -5.43 0.83 -4.02
CA VAL A 135 -4.69 0.06 -5.03
C VAL A 135 -3.41 -0.59 -4.49
N ALA A 136 -3.19 -0.59 -3.17
CA ALA A 136 -2.08 -1.31 -2.58
C ALA A 136 -2.22 -2.82 -2.81
N GLY A 137 -1.16 -3.45 -3.30
CA GLY A 137 -1.17 -4.89 -3.58
C GLY A 137 -1.44 -5.25 -5.04
N ARG A 138 -2.04 -6.42 -5.27
CA ARG A 138 -2.33 -6.97 -6.62
C ARG A 138 -3.80 -7.19 -6.90
N MET A 139 -4.64 -7.18 -5.91
CA MET A 139 -6.09 -7.37 -6.02
C MET A 139 -6.83 -6.41 -5.10
N PRO A 140 -8.12 -6.15 -5.35
CA PRO A 140 -8.95 -5.31 -4.48
C PRO A 140 -8.94 -5.82 -3.04
N GLY A 141 -8.74 -4.90 -2.07
CA GLY A 141 -8.73 -5.25 -0.65
C GLY A 141 -7.59 -6.16 -0.21
N HIS A 142 -6.52 -6.29 -1.01
CA HIS A 142 -5.41 -7.20 -0.73
C HIS A 142 -4.82 -6.99 0.65
N MET A 143 -4.58 -5.75 1.03
CA MET A 143 -4.02 -5.43 2.36
C MET A 143 -5.02 -5.69 3.48
N ASN A 144 -6.30 -5.38 3.26
CA ASN A 144 -7.36 -5.65 4.23
C ASN A 144 -7.46 -7.14 4.56
N VAL A 145 -7.44 -8.01 3.52
CA VAL A 145 -7.52 -9.47 3.70
C VAL A 145 -6.30 -9.98 4.47
N LEU A 146 -5.09 -9.55 4.12
CA LEU A 146 -3.86 -10.01 4.79
C LEU A 146 -3.80 -9.55 6.26
N LEU A 147 -4.22 -8.32 6.54
CA LEU A 147 -4.27 -7.81 7.90
C LEU A 147 -5.37 -8.48 8.72
N ALA A 148 -6.53 -8.77 8.12
CA ALA A 148 -7.59 -9.55 8.77
C ALA A 148 -7.17 -11.00 9.04
N GLU A 149 -6.38 -11.62 8.15
CA GLU A 149 -5.78 -12.95 8.38
C GLU A 149 -4.82 -12.94 9.59
N ALA A 150 -4.17 -11.80 9.86
CA ALA A 150 -3.30 -11.60 11.01
C ALA A 150 -4.05 -11.09 12.27
N ASP A 151 -5.38 -11.17 12.29
CA ASP A 151 -6.22 -10.71 13.40
C ASP A 151 -6.02 -9.23 13.77
N VAL A 152 -5.78 -8.37 12.78
CA VAL A 152 -5.79 -6.92 12.97
C VAL A 152 -7.23 -6.45 13.07
N GLU A 153 -7.53 -5.65 14.08
CA GLU A 153 -8.86 -5.07 14.28
C GLU A 153 -9.27 -4.16 13.12
N TYR A 154 -10.53 -4.26 12.67
CA TYR A 154 -11.04 -3.42 11.57
C TYR A 154 -10.95 -1.93 11.89
N ASP A 155 -11.14 -1.55 13.16
CA ASP A 155 -11.06 -0.16 13.59
C ASP A 155 -9.64 0.43 13.51
N ALA A 156 -8.61 -0.40 13.52
CA ALA A 156 -7.23 0.02 13.31
C ALA A 156 -6.88 0.18 11.81
N MET A 157 -7.63 -0.47 10.92
CA MET A 157 -7.47 -0.36 9.48
C MET A 157 -8.22 0.85 8.95
N LYS A 158 -7.49 1.87 8.50
CA LYS A 158 -8.06 3.13 7.99
C LYS A 158 -7.85 3.24 6.49
N GLU A 159 -8.88 3.68 5.79
CA GLU A 159 -8.76 4.02 4.37
C GLU A 159 -8.01 5.34 4.19
N MET A 160 -7.48 5.54 2.98
CA MET A 160 -6.65 6.70 2.65
C MET A 160 -7.34 8.03 2.98
N ASP A 161 -8.62 8.17 2.67
CA ASP A 161 -9.37 9.42 2.85
C ASP A 161 -9.55 9.76 4.34
N ASP A 162 -9.64 8.75 5.21
CA ASP A 162 -9.79 8.94 6.65
C ASP A 162 -8.45 9.22 7.35
N ILE A 163 -7.37 8.60 6.88
CA ILE A 163 -6.07 8.63 7.57
C ILE A 163 -5.15 9.74 7.10
N ASN A 164 -5.34 10.29 5.89
CA ASN A 164 -4.42 11.23 5.29
C ASN A 164 -4.20 12.52 6.11
N ASP A 165 -5.23 12.97 6.82
CA ASP A 165 -5.14 14.15 7.67
C ASP A 165 -4.41 13.86 9.00
N GLU A 166 -4.25 12.59 9.35
CA GLU A 166 -3.55 12.20 10.57
C GLU A 166 -2.02 12.19 10.44
N PHE A 167 -1.47 12.05 9.23
CA PHE A 167 -0.02 12.00 9.04
C PHE A 167 0.69 13.23 9.58
N GLY A 168 0.09 14.43 9.47
CA GLY A 168 0.68 15.66 9.98
C GLY A 168 0.86 15.73 11.50
N ARG A 169 0.18 14.87 12.25
CA ARG A 169 0.30 14.74 13.72
C ARG A 169 0.92 13.41 14.16
N THR A 170 1.33 12.57 13.20
CA THR A 170 1.95 11.27 13.46
C THR A 170 3.45 11.42 13.66
N ASP A 171 3.97 10.85 14.72
CA ASP A 171 5.39 10.90 15.02
C ASP A 171 6.18 9.97 14.11
N VAL A 172 5.71 8.74 13.91
CA VAL A 172 6.40 7.75 13.06
C VAL A 172 5.44 7.11 12.07
N ALA A 173 5.77 7.18 10.80
CA ALA A 173 5.14 6.39 9.74
C ALA A 173 6.11 5.31 9.25
N ILE A 174 5.70 4.04 9.33
CA ILE A 174 6.51 2.91 8.86
C ILE A 174 5.93 2.36 7.56
N VAL A 175 6.69 2.46 6.47
CA VAL A 175 6.30 2.01 5.14
C VAL A 175 6.87 0.62 4.88
N ILE A 176 6.01 -0.38 4.70
CA ILE A 176 6.44 -1.78 4.55
C ILE A 176 6.06 -2.28 3.16
N GLY A 177 7.02 -2.19 2.24
CA GLY A 177 6.85 -2.70 0.88
C GLY A 177 5.86 -1.92 0.00
N ALA A 178 5.52 -0.68 0.36
CA ALA A 178 4.83 0.29 -0.49
C ALA A 178 5.84 1.16 -1.24
N ASN A 179 5.47 1.68 -2.42
CA ASN A 179 6.29 2.59 -3.21
C ASN A 179 5.42 3.67 -3.88
N ASP A 180 4.78 3.35 -5.01
CA ASP A 180 4.07 4.34 -5.84
C ASP A 180 2.93 5.04 -5.07
N VAL A 181 2.26 4.33 -4.16
CA VAL A 181 1.15 4.86 -3.34
C VAL A 181 1.58 5.86 -2.25
N THR A 182 2.88 6.01 -2.03
CA THR A 182 3.46 6.98 -1.09
C THR A 182 4.37 7.98 -1.78
N ASN A 183 4.37 8.00 -3.11
CA ASN A 183 5.32 8.77 -3.90
C ASN A 183 4.84 10.23 -4.10
N PRO A 184 5.53 11.24 -3.54
CA PRO A 184 5.16 12.66 -3.68
C PRO A 184 5.19 13.17 -5.12
N ALA A 185 5.90 12.50 -6.06
CA ALA A 185 5.90 12.84 -7.48
C ALA A 185 4.49 12.82 -8.10
N ALA A 186 3.56 12.05 -7.50
CA ALA A 186 2.16 12.08 -7.91
C ALA A 186 1.48 13.44 -7.74
N ARG A 187 1.98 14.27 -6.82
CA ARG A 187 1.46 15.63 -6.57
C ARG A 187 2.31 16.71 -7.25
N ASN A 188 3.63 16.53 -7.25
CA ASN A 188 4.58 17.59 -7.53
C ASN A 188 5.14 17.57 -8.96
N GLU A 189 5.04 16.44 -9.67
CA GLU A 189 5.67 16.26 -10.98
C GLU A 189 4.64 16.02 -12.09
N PRO A 190 4.27 17.06 -12.87
CA PRO A 190 3.25 16.95 -13.93
C PRO A 190 3.61 15.94 -15.04
N ASN A 191 4.89 15.66 -15.24
CA ASN A 191 5.37 14.70 -16.25
C ASN A 191 5.46 13.26 -15.72
N SER A 192 5.19 13.04 -14.44
CA SER A 192 5.22 11.73 -13.83
C SER A 192 4.06 10.84 -14.33
N PRO A 193 4.29 9.56 -14.64
CA PRO A 193 3.23 8.63 -15.06
C PRO A 193 2.15 8.40 -13.98
N ILE A 194 2.42 8.77 -12.73
CA ILE A 194 1.47 8.70 -11.61
C ILE A 194 0.86 10.06 -11.24
N TYR A 195 1.13 11.11 -12.03
CA TYR A 195 0.61 12.45 -11.73
C TYR A 195 -0.90 12.48 -11.55
N GLY A 196 -1.35 13.17 -10.51
CA GLY A 196 -2.77 13.26 -10.15
C GLY A 196 -3.35 12.02 -9.44
N MET A 197 -2.54 10.97 -9.24
CA MET A 197 -2.96 9.85 -8.42
C MET A 197 -3.03 10.27 -6.95
N PRO A 198 -4.15 10.05 -6.23
CA PRO A 198 -4.19 10.21 -4.79
C PRO A 198 -3.15 9.29 -4.13
N ILE A 199 -2.46 9.79 -3.13
CA ILE A 199 -1.41 9.06 -2.40
C ILE A 199 -1.60 9.21 -0.90
N LEU A 200 -1.00 8.31 -0.15
CA LEU A 200 -0.86 8.46 1.30
C LEU A 200 0.19 9.54 1.61
N ASN A 201 -0.20 10.52 2.43
CA ASN A 201 0.61 11.69 2.78
C ASN A 201 1.72 11.38 3.80
N VAL A 202 2.44 10.30 3.60
CA VAL A 202 3.48 9.79 4.52
C VAL A 202 4.58 10.83 4.75
N ASP A 203 4.88 11.62 3.74
CA ASP A 203 5.85 12.72 3.77
C ASP A 203 5.52 13.83 4.79
N LYS A 204 4.30 13.87 5.31
CA LYS A 204 3.88 14.81 6.36
C LYS A 204 4.17 14.31 7.78
N ALA A 205 4.47 13.03 7.97
CA ALA A 205 4.82 12.49 9.27
C ALA A 205 6.18 13.06 9.73
N ARG A 206 6.37 13.17 11.05
CA ARG A 206 7.60 13.71 11.62
C ARG A 206 8.83 12.86 11.29
N SER A 207 8.68 11.54 11.32
CA SER A 207 9.70 10.57 10.93
C SER A 207 9.08 9.49 10.06
N VAL A 208 9.79 9.08 9.02
CA VAL A 208 9.37 8.02 8.10
C VAL A 208 10.43 6.93 8.09
N ILE A 209 10.01 5.70 8.37
CA ILE A 209 10.88 4.52 8.29
C ILE A 209 10.40 3.68 7.10
N VAL A 210 11.26 3.47 6.12
CA VAL A 210 10.92 2.70 4.92
C VAL A 210 11.64 1.37 4.93
N LEU A 211 10.88 0.28 4.99
CA LEU A 211 11.40 -1.07 4.85
C LEU A 211 11.37 -1.48 3.39
N LYS A 212 12.54 -1.71 2.81
CA LYS A 212 12.71 -2.07 1.40
C LYS A 212 13.92 -3.00 1.22
N ARG A 213 13.83 -3.93 0.27
CA ARG A 213 14.97 -4.83 -0.01
C ARG A 213 16.10 -4.16 -0.78
N SER A 214 15.76 -3.21 -1.64
CA SER A 214 16.70 -2.49 -2.52
C SER A 214 16.07 -1.19 -3.00
N MET A 215 16.88 -0.31 -3.59
CA MET A 215 16.42 0.96 -4.18
C MET A 215 15.72 0.80 -5.53
N ASN A 216 15.46 -0.41 -6.01
CA ASN A 216 14.75 -0.62 -7.27
C ASN A 216 13.40 0.10 -7.27
N SER A 217 13.06 0.71 -8.41
CA SER A 217 11.79 1.41 -8.62
C SER A 217 10.57 0.49 -8.42
N GLY A 218 9.42 1.09 -8.15
CA GLY A 218 8.14 0.40 -8.01
C GLY A 218 7.54 -0.01 -9.36
N PHE A 219 6.24 -0.31 -9.36
CA PHE A 219 5.51 -0.72 -10.55
C PHE A 219 5.45 0.38 -11.63
N ALA A 220 5.43 1.64 -11.21
CA ALA A 220 5.44 2.79 -12.12
C ALA A 220 6.79 3.02 -12.80
N GLY A 221 7.86 2.35 -12.37
CA GLY A 221 9.20 2.45 -12.96
C GLY A 221 9.92 3.78 -12.68
N ILE A 222 9.43 4.56 -11.72
CA ILE A 222 9.98 5.87 -11.34
C ILE A 222 10.62 5.83 -9.96
N ASP A 223 11.51 6.76 -9.72
CA ASP A 223 12.10 6.99 -8.40
C ASP A 223 11.09 7.61 -7.44
N ASN A 224 11.33 7.45 -6.14
CA ASN A 224 10.45 8.00 -5.11
C ASN A 224 11.20 9.01 -4.25
N PRO A 225 10.92 10.32 -4.43
CA PRO A 225 11.54 11.39 -3.65
C PRO A 225 11.38 11.23 -2.12
N LEU A 226 10.35 10.52 -1.66
CA LEU A 226 10.15 10.23 -0.23
C LEU A 226 11.38 9.59 0.42
N PHE A 227 12.10 8.73 -0.32
CA PHE A 227 13.24 7.98 0.23
C PHE A 227 14.46 8.84 0.55
N TYR A 228 14.52 10.02 -0.03
CA TYR A 228 15.61 11.00 0.14
C TYR A 228 15.20 12.15 1.08
N GLY A 229 13.99 12.12 1.62
CA GLY A 229 13.47 13.15 2.53
C GLY A 229 14.29 13.28 3.81
N GLU A 230 14.40 14.48 4.36
CA GLU A 230 15.19 14.73 5.59
C GLU A 230 14.70 13.89 6.78
N GLY A 231 13.39 13.69 6.91
CA GLY A 231 12.76 12.87 7.95
C GLY A 231 12.67 11.39 7.62
N THR A 232 13.20 10.94 6.48
CA THR A 232 13.09 9.54 6.03
C THR A 232 14.37 8.76 6.29
N THR A 233 14.21 7.57 6.85
CA THR A 233 15.27 6.59 7.05
C THR A 233 14.91 5.26 6.39
N MET A 234 15.92 4.55 5.90
CA MET A 234 15.76 3.31 5.14
C MET A 234 16.27 2.11 5.95
N LEU A 235 15.39 1.17 6.24
CA LEU A 235 15.77 -0.13 6.81
C LEU A 235 15.78 -1.17 5.69
N PHE A 236 16.99 -1.51 5.22
CA PHE A 236 17.16 -2.46 4.14
C PHE A 236 17.10 -3.90 4.64
N GLY A 237 16.30 -4.74 3.97
CA GLY A 237 16.18 -6.14 4.30
C GLY A 237 14.88 -6.78 3.79
N ASP A 238 14.72 -8.06 4.09
CA ASP A 238 13.44 -8.75 3.92
C ASP A 238 12.43 -8.23 4.95
N ALA A 239 11.22 -7.90 4.51
CA ALA A 239 10.25 -7.25 5.39
C ALA A 239 9.90 -8.08 6.63
N LYS A 240 9.74 -9.40 6.50
CA LYS A 240 9.43 -10.27 7.64
C LYS A 240 10.60 -10.29 8.64
N LYS A 241 11.82 -10.47 8.14
CA LYS A 241 13.02 -10.49 8.97
C LYS A 241 13.24 -9.16 9.68
N SER A 242 13.20 -8.05 8.94
CA SER A 242 13.42 -6.72 9.49
C SER A 242 12.37 -6.33 10.54
N VAL A 243 11.09 -6.65 10.30
CA VAL A 243 10.02 -6.40 11.30
C VAL A 243 10.22 -7.28 12.54
N SER A 244 10.62 -8.54 12.37
CA SER A 244 10.90 -9.42 13.52
C SER A 244 12.10 -8.92 14.34
N GLU A 245 13.16 -8.43 13.70
CA GLU A 245 14.31 -7.82 14.39
C GLU A 245 13.88 -6.56 15.17
N VAL A 246 13.08 -5.69 14.57
CA VAL A 246 12.50 -4.52 15.26
C VAL A 246 11.64 -4.93 16.46
N THR A 247 10.87 -6.01 16.34
CA THR A 247 10.03 -6.53 17.43
C THR A 247 10.88 -7.05 18.59
N GLU A 248 11.98 -7.73 18.31
CA GLU A 248 12.92 -8.18 19.35
C GLU A 248 13.59 -6.99 20.07
N GLU A 249 13.99 -5.97 19.34
CA GLU A 249 14.51 -4.73 19.94
C GLU A 249 13.46 -4.01 20.80
N LEU A 250 12.19 -3.98 20.35
CA LEU A 250 11.09 -3.43 21.14
C LEU A 250 10.84 -4.19 22.45
N LYS A 251 11.10 -5.51 22.48
CA LYS A 251 11.02 -6.30 23.73
C LYS A 251 12.13 -5.96 24.72
N ALA A 252 13.29 -5.54 24.21
CA ALA A 252 14.44 -5.21 25.02
C ALA A 252 14.36 -3.81 25.66
N LEU A 253 13.52 -2.93 25.14
CA LEU A 253 13.23 -1.58 25.65
C LEU A 253 12.16 -1.61 26.74
#